data_a9f36cc75d4f365e5bf8e864b6462a0c
#
_entry.id   a9f36cc75d4f365e5bf8e864b6462a0c
#
_cell.length_a   1.000
_cell.length_b   1.000
_cell.length_c   1.000
_cell.angle_alpha   90.00
_cell.angle_beta   90.00
_cell.angle_gamma   90.00
#
_symmetry.space_group_name_H-M   'P 1'
#
loop_
_entity.id
_entity.type
_entity.pdbx_description
1 polymer ?
#
loop_
_entity_poly.entity_id
_entity_poly.type
_entity_poly.pdbx_seq_one_letter_code
_entity_poly.pdbx_strand_id
1 'polypeptide(L)'
;KDGAKIKIKGRGAPGAAGAGDLYVLVHVTPHPIFSRKDENIHLTLPITFAEAALGADISVPTLDGDEVTVRIAPGTPSGRTLRVKGRGVKKGLAAGDLMITLDVRIPQRVDGAAKKAVEEFADATKDFDPRAELLSKAKL
;
A
#
# COMPACT_ATOMS: atom_id res chain seq x y z
N LYS A 1 -8.22 -13.56 1.21
CA LYS A 1 -7.18 -14.55 0.90
C LYS A 1 -7.33 -14.96 -0.53
N ASP A 2 -6.77 -14.14 -1.32
CA ASP A 2 -6.94 -14.27 -2.74
C ASP A 2 -6.25 -15.52 -3.24
N GLY A 3 -6.95 -16.27 -4.05
CA GLY A 3 -6.41 -17.49 -4.64
C GLY A 3 -6.25 -18.67 -3.70
N ALA A 4 -6.60 -18.51 -2.45
CA ALA A 4 -6.49 -19.61 -1.50
C ALA A 4 -7.66 -20.57 -1.63
N LYS A 5 -7.39 -21.85 -1.49
CA LYS A 5 -8.45 -22.82 -1.37
C LYS A 5 -8.92 -22.81 0.07
N ILE A 6 -10.20 -22.59 0.24
CA ILE A 6 -10.78 -22.56 1.55
C ILE A 6 -11.89 -23.59 1.61
N LYS A 7 -11.85 -24.41 2.63
CA LYS A 7 -12.94 -25.30 2.91
C LYS A 7 -14.01 -24.51 3.63
N ILE A 8 -15.14 -24.41 3.00
CA ILE A 8 -16.25 -23.65 3.56
C ILE A 8 -17.35 -24.60 3.97
N LYS A 9 -17.49 -24.76 5.27
CA LYS A 9 -18.49 -25.68 5.81
C LYS A 9 -19.88 -25.12 5.66
N GLY A 10 -20.74 -25.88 5.03
CA GLY A 10 -22.14 -25.52 4.91
C GLY A 10 -22.40 -24.26 4.11
N ARG A 11 -21.36 -23.71 3.52
CA ARG A 11 -21.50 -22.49 2.73
C ARG A 11 -21.17 -22.69 1.28
N GLY A 12 -21.03 -23.93 0.91
CA GLY A 12 -20.81 -24.18 -0.48
C GLY A 12 -21.98 -23.71 -1.30
N ALA A 13 -21.76 -23.54 -2.57
CA ALA A 13 -22.84 -23.21 -3.45
C ALA A 13 -23.91 -24.31 -3.28
N PRO A 14 -25.15 -23.90 -3.18
CA PRO A 14 -26.22 -24.88 -3.07
C PRO A 14 -26.13 -25.87 -4.22
N GLY A 15 -26.28 -27.12 -3.90
CA GLY A 15 -26.17 -28.12 -4.92
C GLY A 15 -24.77 -28.58 -5.21
N ALA A 16 -23.82 -27.90 -4.67
CA ALA A 16 -22.48 -28.42 -4.79
C ALA A 16 -22.38 -29.69 -3.98
N ALA A 17 -21.57 -30.56 -4.45
CA ALA A 17 -21.40 -31.90 -3.97
C ALA A 17 -21.63 -32.02 -2.49
N GLY A 18 -22.79 -32.41 -2.22
CA GLY A 18 -23.12 -32.51 -0.86
C GLY A 18 -23.10 -31.14 -0.24
N ALA A 19 -24.11 -30.88 0.44
CA ALA A 19 -24.20 -29.65 1.16
C ALA A 19 -23.16 -29.57 2.24
N GLY A 20 -22.41 -30.59 2.44
CA GLY A 20 -21.44 -30.60 3.47
C GLY A 20 -20.34 -29.62 3.14
N ASP A 21 -19.20 -30.16 3.08
CA ASP A 21 -18.02 -29.35 2.83
C ASP A 21 -17.83 -29.18 1.35
N LEU A 22 -17.92 -27.98 0.94
CA LEU A 22 -17.63 -27.63 -0.42
C LEU A 22 -16.23 -27.09 -0.49
N TYR A 23 -15.44 -27.72 -1.31
CA TYR A 23 -14.14 -27.15 -1.61
C TYR A 23 -14.33 -26.19 -2.75
N VAL A 24 -14.38 -24.96 -2.40
CA VAL A 24 -14.49 -23.93 -3.39
C VAL A 24 -13.08 -23.48 -3.69
N LEU A 25 -12.76 -23.47 -4.96
CA LEU A 25 -11.69 -22.60 -5.35
C LEU A 25 -12.28 -21.22 -5.18
N VAL A 26 -12.05 -20.66 -4.04
CA VAL A 26 -12.69 -19.41 -3.72
C VAL A 26 -12.11 -18.34 -4.60
N HIS A 27 -12.93 -17.88 -5.50
CA HIS A 27 -12.62 -16.62 -6.12
C HIS A 27 -12.97 -15.56 -5.11
N VAL A 28 -12.08 -15.37 -4.18
CA VAL A 28 -12.24 -14.27 -3.27
C VAL A 28 -12.12 -13.03 -4.11
N THR A 29 -13.18 -12.24 -4.13
CA THR A 29 -13.12 -10.97 -4.79
C THR A 29 -11.93 -10.22 -4.20
N PRO A 30 -11.01 -9.73 -5.02
CA PRO A 30 -9.88 -9.00 -4.50
C PRO A 30 -10.36 -7.85 -3.65
N HIS A 31 -9.75 -7.67 -2.51
CA HIS A 31 -10.08 -6.53 -1.67
C HIS A 31 -9.63 -5.27 -2.41
N PRO A 32 -10.42 -4.20 -2.37
CA PRO A 32 -10.06 -2.98 -3.10
C PRO A 32 -8.74 -2.35 -2.68
N ILE A 33 -8.31 -2.55 -1.44
CA ILE A 33 -7.08 -1.93 -0.97
C ILE A 33 -6.02 -2.91 -0.49
N PHE A 34 -6.39 -4.13 -0.13
CA PHE A 34 -5.43 -5.11 0.36
C PHE A 34 -5.20 -6.22 -0.65
N SER A 35 -3.95 -6.64 -0.78
CA SER A 35 -3.63 -7.86 -1.50
C SER A 35 -2.78 -8.73 -0.59
N ARG A 36 -2.71 -10.01 -0.91
CA ARG A 36 -1.97 -10.96 -0.11
C ARG A 36 -0.88 -11.60 -0.93
N LYS A 37 0.30 -11.72 -0.33
CA LYS A 37 1.39 -12.50 -0.89
C LYS A 37 1.96 -13.34 0.23
N ASP A 38 1.74 -14.67 0.16
CA ASP A 38 2.06 -15.60 1.25
C ASP A 38 1.34 -15.16 2.52
N GLU A 39 2.05 -14.85 3.57
CA GLU A 39 1.47 -14.44 4.84
C GLU A 39 1.47 -12.91 4.99
N ASN A 40 2.00 -12.21 4.03
CA ASN A 40 2.05 -10.77 4.07
C ASN A 40 0.86 -10.16 3.36
N ILE A 41 0.41 -9.05 3.89
CA ILE A 41 -0.65 -8.25 3.29
C ILE A 41 0.01 -7.02 2.70
N HIS A 42 -0.36 -6.69 1.49
CA HIS A 42 0.16 -5.53 0.80
C HIS A 42 -0.91 -4.47 0.65
N LEU A 43 -0.51 -3.25 0.86
CA LEU A 43 -1.39 -2.09 0.78
C LEU A 43 -0.63 -0.97 0.09
N THR A 44 -1.27 -0.34 -0.87
CA THR A 44 -0.72 0.89 -1.45
C THR A 44 -1.37 2.06 -0.72
N LEU A 45 -0.57 2.89 -0.10
CA LEU A 45 -1.04 4.02 0.68
C LEU A 45 -0.78 5.31 -0.10
N PRO A 46 -1.85 5.96 -0.57
CA PRO A 46 -1.67 7.26 -1.20
C PRO A 46 -1.28 8.29 -0.15
N ILE A 47 -0.27 9.07 -0.43
CA ILE A 47 0.15 10.16 0.43
C ILE A 47 0.36 11.41 -0.40
N THR A 48 0.37 12.54 0.26
CA THR A 48 0.63 13.79 -0.44
C THR A 48 2.12 14.02 -0.56
N PHE A 49 2.49 14.86 -1.50
CA PHE A 49 3.88 15.27 -1.63
C PHE A 49 4.39 15.91 -0.34
N ALA A 50 3.57 16.76 0.27
CA ALA A 50 3.97 17.42 1.51
C ALA A 50 4.25 16.41 2.63
N GLU A 51 3.42 15.38 2.74
CA GLU A 51 3.63 14.34 3.72
C GLU A 51 4.93 13.59 3.48
N ALA A 52 5.24 13.31 2.21
CA ALA A 52 6.49 12.62 1.88
C ALA A 52 7.71 13.50 2.14
N ALA A 53 7.60 14.78 1.84
CA ALA A 53 8.74 15.70 1.98
C ALA A 53 8.99 16.09 3.43
N LEU A 54 7.94 16.33 4.18
CA LEU A 54 8.05 16.83 5.55
C LEU A 54 7.99 15.74 6.61
N GLY A 55 7.49 14.57 6.22
CA GLY A 55 7.21 13.50 7.15
C GLY A 55 5.83 13.67 7.77
N ALA A 56 5.25 12.57 8.20
CA ALA A 56 3.92 12.58 8.80
C ALA A 56 3.68 11.27 9.54
N ASP A 57 2.75 11.33 10.48
CA ASP A 57 2.22 10.12 11.10
C ASP A 57 0.84 9.88 10.48
N ILE A 58 0.64 8.72 9.90
CA ILE A 58 -0.57 8.41 9.18
C ILE A 58 -1.22 7.16 9.75
N SER A 59 -2.51 7.24 10.03
CA SER A 59 -3.28 6.07 10.43
C SER A 59 -3.61 5.24 9.22
N VAL A 60 -3.32 3.95 9.30
CA VAL A 60 -3.52 3.02 8.21
C VAL A 60 -4.42 1.89 8.69
N PRO A 61 -5.46 1.53 7.93
CA PRO A 61 -6.33 0.43 8.34
C PRO A 61 -5.61 -0.91 8.18
N THR A 62 -6.03 -1.86 9.00
CA THR A 62 -5.55 -3.24 8.88
C THR A 62 -6.74 -4.14 8.54
N LEU A 63 -6.45 -5.37 8.13
CA LEU A 63 -7.50 -6.33 7.83
C LEU A 63 -8.36 -6.65 9.04
N ASP A 64 -7.81 -6.50 10.24
CA ASP A 64 -8.56 -6.79 11.46
C ASP A 64 -9.56 -5.70 11.83
N GLY A 65 -9.56 -4.60 11.12
CA GLY A 65 -10.41 -3.48 11.44
C GLY A 65 -9.77 -2.45 12.36
N ASP A 66 -8.61 -2.77 12.91
CA ASP A 66 -7.85 -1.81 13.70
C ASP A 66 -7.11 -0.86 12.80
N GLU A 67 -6.60 0.20 13.38
CA GLU A 67 -5.71 1.11 12.68
C GLU A 67 -4.34 1.09 13.34
N VAL A 68 -3.33 1.22 12.52
CA VAL A 68 -1.97 1.41 13.03
C VAL A 68 -1.46 2.74 12.52
N THR A 69 -0.66 3.40 13.34
CA THR A 69 -0.05 4.66 12.93
C THR A 69 1.33 4.36 12.41
N VAL A 70 1.59 4.77 11.17
CA VAL A 70 2.91 4.62 10.57
C VAL A 70 3.54 5.99 10.46
N ARG A 71 4.84 6.04 10.71
CA ARG A 71 5.59 7.27 10.59
C ARG A 71 6.30 7.30 9.26
N ILE A 72 6.06 8.36 8.52
CA ILE A 72 6.75 8.62 7.27
C ILE A 72 7.85 9.60 7.54
N ALA A 73 9.09 9.16 7.33
CA ALA A 73 10.24 10.03 7.56
C ALA A 73 10.30 11.12 6.51
N PRO A 74 10.80 12.31 6.87
CA PRO A 74 10.98 13.37 5.89
C PRO A 74 11.86 12.91 4.72
N GLY A 75 11.46 13.27 3.51
CA GLY A 75 12.22 12.93 2.33
C GLY A 75 12.03 11.51 1.85
N THR A 76 10.95 10.85 2.23
CA THR A 76 10.68 9.48 1.80
C THR A 76 10.28 9.47 0.32
N PRO A 77 10.97 8.67 -0.50
CA PRO A 77 10.64 8.62 -1.93
C PRO A 77 9.36 7.85 -2.19
N SER A 78 8.72 8.17 -3.31
CA SER A 78 7.56 7.41 -3.78
C SER A 78 8.00 5.98 -4.09
N GLY A 79 7.11 5.02 -3.83
CA GLY A 79 7.40 3.62 -4.06
C GLY A 79 8.10 2.92 -2.90
N ARG A 80 8.44 3.65 -1.86
CA ARG A 80 9.04 3.04 -0.67
C ARG A 80 8.03 2.12 0.01
N THR A 81 8.50 0.96 0.45
CA THR A 81 7.67 0.02 1.18
C THR A 81 8.04 0.04 2.65
N LEU A 82 7.03 0.18 3.50
CA LEU A 82 7.18 0.14 4.95
C LEU A 82 6.60 -1.17 5.45
N ARG A 83 7.24 -1.75 6.45
CA ARG A 83 6.78 -3.01 7.04
C ARG A 83 6.23 -2.77 8.44
N VAL A 84 5.01 -3.27 8.68
CA VAL A 84 4.43 -3.29 10.01
C VAL A 84 4.37 -4.75 10.45
N LYS A 85 5.21 -5.10 11.40
CA LYS A 85 5.35 -6.48 11.84
C LYS A 85 4.09 -6.98 12.53
N GLY A 86 3.72 -8.21 12.22
CA GLY A 86 2.64 -8.88 12.91
C GLY A 86 1.24 -8.46 12.46
N ARG A 87 1.14 -7.65 11.42
CA ARG A 87 -0.16 -7.17 10.94
C ARG A 87 -0.58 -7.78 9.61
N GLY A 88 0.11 -8.82 9.20
CA GLY A 88 -0.31 -9.59 8.03
C GLY A 88 -1.30 -10.67 8.40
N VAL A 89 -1.26 -11.77 7.66
CA VAL A 89 -2.13 -12.91 7.91
C VAL A 89 -1.66 -13.63 9.16
N LYS A 90 -2.57 -13.89 10.08
CA LYS A 90 -2.25 -14.66 11.27
C LYS A 90 -2.37 -16.14 10.95
N LYS A 91 -1.37 -16.90 11.35
CA LYS A 91 -1.33 -18.33 11.12
C LYS A 91 -0.77 -18.98 12.38
N GLY A 92 -1.67 -19.54 13.19
CA GLY A 92 -1.29 -20.08 14.48
C GLY A 92 -0.69 -19.00 15.36
N LEU A 93 0.50 -19.24 15.87
CA LEU A 93 1.21 -18.27 16.70
C LEU A 93 2.02 -17.28 15.88
N ALA A 94 2.18 -17.54 14.60
CA ALA A 94 2.93 -16.67 13.73
C ALA A 94 1.99 -15.72 13.00
N ALA A 95 2.48 -14.55 12.68
CA ALA A 95 1.74 -13.61 11.87
C ALA A 95 2.69 -13.06 10.83
N GLY A 96 2.17 -12.86 9.62
CA GLY A 96 2.91 -12.16 8.59
C GLY A 96 2.93 -10.67 8.87
N ASP A 97 3.37 -9.92 7.92
CA ASP A 97 3.54 -8.48 8.06
C ASP A 97 2.63 -7.73 7.12
N LEU A 98 2.33 -6.49 7.48
CA LEU A 98 1.65 -5.57 6.58
C LEU A 98 2.73 -4.78 5.85
N MET A 99 2.71 -4.87 4.53
CA MET A 99 3.66 -4.18 3.68
C MET A 99 2.94 -3.00 3.03
N ILE A 100 3.39 -1.81 3.35
CA ILE A 100 2.75 -0.60 2.88
C ILE A 100 3.66 0.07 1.85
N THR A 101 3.17 0.16 0.63
CA THR A 101 3.90 0.84 -0.44
C THR A 101 3.35 2.24 -0.58
N LEU A 102 4.22 3.22 -0.47
CA LEU A 102 3.81 4.62 -0.52
C LEU A 102 3.68 5.07 -1.96
N ASP A 103 2.57 5.72 -2.25
CA ASP A 103 2.28 6.27 -3.56
C ASP A 103 2.06 7.77 -3.41
N VAL A 104 3.05 8.54 -3.78
CA VAL A 104 2.97 9.99 -3.66
C VAL A 104 2.05 10.54 -4.74
N ARG A 105 0.98 11.20 -4.31
CA ARG A 105 0.00 11.75 -5.21
C ARG A 105 0.13 13.26 -5.30
N ILE A 106 -0.04 13.76 -6.49
CA ILE A 106 -0.02 15.20 -6.73
C ILE A 106 -1.46 15.67 -6.90
N PRO A 107 -1.85 16.79 -6.27
CA PRO A 107 -3.19 17.30 -6.49
C PRO A 107 -3.42 17.57 -7.97
N GLN A 108 -4.61 17.25 -8.46
CA GLN A 108 -4.91 17.46 -9.86
C GLN A 108 -4.91 18.93 -10.25
N ARG A 109 -5.19 19.77 -9.30
CA ARG A 109 -5.29 21.20 -9.56
C ARG A 109 -4.41 21.96 -8.59
N VAL A 110 -3.47 22.68 -9.13
CA VAL A 110 -2.56 23.51 -8.34
C VAL A 110 -2.64 24.91 -8.87
N ASP A 111 -3.31 25.79 -8.12
CA ASP A 111 -3.46 27.18 -8.50
C ASP A 111 -3.45 28.06 -7.26
N GLY A 112 -3.51 29.38 -7.47
CA GLY A 112 -3.53 30.32 -6.36
C GLY A 112 -2.33 30.20 -5.44
N ALA A 113 -2.61 30.16 -4.14
CA ALA A 113 -1.56 30.07 -3.13
C ALA A 113 -0.75 28.77 -3.26
N ALA A 114 -1.41 27.68 -3.63
CA ALA A 114 -0.71 26.41 -3.81
C ALA A 114 0.30 26.49 -4.95
N LYS A 115 -0.09 27.10 -6.05
CA LYS A 115 0.83 27.27 -7.18
C LYS A 115 2.02 28.13 -6.79
N LYS A 116 1.78 29.21 -6.08
CA LYS A 116 2.85 30.08 -5.63
C LYS A 116 3.82 29.33 -4.72
N ALA A 117 3.28 28.53 -3.79
CA ALA A 117 4.11 27.77 -2.88
C ALA A 117 4.96 26.73 -3.63
N VAL A 118 4.38 26.07 -4.64
CA VAL A 118 5.12 25.10 -5.44
C VAL A 118 6.19 25.79 -6.27
N GLU A 119 5.91 26.96 -6.81
CA GLU A 119 6.91 27.73 -7.56
C GLU A 119 8.08 28.13 -6.68
N GLU A 120 7.79 28.56 -5.46
CA GLU A 120 8.85 28.88 -4.50
C GLU A 120 9.67 27.65 -4.12
N PHE A 121 8.98 26.53 -3.95
CA PHE A 121 9.67 25.28 -3.65
C PHE A 121 10.55 24.85 -4.81
N ALA A 122 10.04 24.98 -6.03
CA ALA A 122 10.82 24.62 -7.22
C ALA A 122 12.10 25.44 -7.31
N ASP A 123 12.00 26.72 -7.01
CA ASP A 123 13.20 27.58 -7.01
C ASP A 123 14.16 27.19 -5.91
N ALA A 124 13.63 26.87 -4.73
CA ALA A 124 14.48 26.47 -3.60
C ALA A 124 15.18 25.13 -3.84
N THR A 125 14.64 24.29 -4.70
CA THR A 125 15.20 22.98 -4.98
C THR A 125 15.75 22.84 -6.39
N LYS A 126 16.03 23.96 -7.04
CA LYS A 126 16.46 23.93 -8.46
C LYS A 126 17.75 23.16 -8.71
N ASP A 127 18.58 23.00 -7.69
CA ASP A 127 19.83 22.28 -7.81
C ASP A 127 19.66 20.77 -7.72
N PHE A 128 18.48 20.32 -7.33
CA PHE A 128 18.21 18.89 -7.28
C PHE A 128 17.83 18.39 -8.67
N ASP A 129 18.61 17.47 -9.19
CA ASP A 129 18.37 16.89 -10.51
C ASP A 129 18.02 15.40 -10.37
N PRO A 130 16.73 15.04 -10.40
CA PRO A 130 16.33 13.65 -10.25
C PRO A 130 16.67 12.79 -11.47
N ARG A 131 17.06 13.40 -12.57
CA ARG A 131 17.39 12.68 -13.80
C ARG A 131 18.86 12.55 -14.07
N ALA A 132 19.72 13.01 -13.15
CA ALA A 132 21.16 12.96 -13.37
C ALA A 132 21.64 11.54 -13.64
N GLU A 133 21.18 10.58 -12.83
CA GLU A 133 21.56 9.19 -13.00
C GLU A 133 21.04 8.61 -14.30
N LEU A 134 19.79 8.94 -14.65
CA LEU A 134 19.20 8.50 -15.89
C LEU A 134 20.03 8.95 -17.08
N LEU A 135 20.37 10.23 -17.10
CA LEU A 135 21.15 10.78 -18.21
C LEU A 135 22.53 10.16 -18.30
N SER A 136 23.14 9.91 -17.15
CA SER A 136 24.46 9.26 -17.12
C SER A 136 24.38 7.85 -17.67
N LYS A 137 23.36 7.09 -17.29
CA LYS A 137 23.22 5.71 -17.76
C LYS A 137 22.79 5.61 -19.21
N ALA A 138 22.19 6.64 -19.76
CA ALA A 138 21.76 6.64 -21.15
C ALA A 138 22.92 6.91 -22.13
N LYS A 139 24.03 7.41 -21.65
CA LYS A 139 25.20 7.62 -22.51
C LYS A 139 25.84 6.29 -22.81
N LEU A 140 26.05 6.04 -24.07
CA LEU A 140 26.74 4.84 -24.55
C LEU A 140 28.22 5.08 -24.76
#